data_d90df44439f479a8756b83c2b427f2e9
#
_entry.id   d90df44439f479a8756b83c2b427f2e9
#
_cell.length_a   1.000
_cell.length_b   1.000
_cell.length_c   1.000
_cell.angle_alpha   90.00
_cell.angle_beta   90.00
_cell.angle_gamma   90.00
#
_symmetry.space_group_name_H-M   'P 1'
#
loop_
_entity.id
_entity.type
_entity.pdbx_description
1 polymer ?
#
loop_
_entity_poly.entity_id
_entity_poly.type
_entity_poly.pdbx_seq_one_letter_code
_entity_poly.pdbx_strand_id
1 'polypeptide(L)'
;MEVAQLLELYRQGQRNFFNIDLSNAQLRSVVLIGIDLRGSTLNKADLSSANLIEANLTGANLIETNLRGALLRGANFSDADLSWANLTWSNSSNSKFIRANLSVTNFSGANLIEADFTGAIMKGSNLRGTNLRGTIFKNLRTCADTEFTGVRNLDDRTRLYLCMIASGTHPFTKNDSRQTLGCSI
;
A
#
# COMPACT_ATOMS: atom_id res chain seq x y z
N MET A 1 -9.42 -21.27 -1.13
CA MET A 1 -8.59 -22.10 -2.11
C MET A 1 -7.28 -22.45 -1.45
N GLU A 2 -6.82 -23.67 -1.63
CA GLU A 2 -5.49 -24.07 -1.12
C GLU A 2 -4.36 -23.40 -1.91
N VAL A 3 -3.29 -22.99 -1.23
CA VAL A 3 -2.14 -22.31 -1.87
C VAL A 3 -1.51 -23.18 -2.96
N ALA A 4 -1.36 -24.48 -2.71
CA ALA A 4 -0.78 -25.40 -3.70
C ALA A 4 -1.60 -25.45 -4.99
N GLN A 5 -2.92 -25.46 -4.89
CA GLN A 5 -3.83 -25.44 -6.03
C GLN A 5 -3.73 -24.12 -6.81
N LEU A 6 -3.69 -22.97 -6.11
CA LEU A 6 -3.48 -21.66 -6.73
C LEU A 6 -2.20 -21.64 -7.57
N LEU A 7 -1.09 -22.08 -6.97
CA LEU A 7 0.23 -22.03 -7.63
C LEU A 7 0.29 -22.97 -8.83
N GLU A 8 -0.35 -24.14 -8.76
CA GLU A 8 -0.41 -25.08 -9.89
C GLU A 8 -1.22 -24.51 -11.05
N LEU A 9 -2.43 -23.98 -10.79
CA LEU A 9 -3.25 -23.36 -11.83
C LEU A 9 -2.55 -22.13 -12.43
N TYR A 10 -1.85 -21.33 -11.61
CA TYR A 10 -1.08 -20.18 -12.09
C TYR A 10 0.08 -20.63 -13.03
N ARG A 11 0.80 -21.71 -12.72
CA ARG A 11 1.83 -22.30 -13.60
C ARG A 11 1.26 -22.78 -14.93
N GLN A 12 0.02 -23.27 -14.93
CA GLN A 12 -0.72 -23.67 -16.13
C GLN A 12 -1.23 -22.49 -16.95
N GLY A 13 -0.92 -21.25 -16.55
CA GLY A 13 -1.25 -20.03 -17.29
C GLY A 13 -2.53 -19.35 -16.83
N GLN A 14 -3.27 -19.90 -15.86
CA GLN A 14 -4.43 -19.20 -15.30
C GLN A 14 -3.99 -17.94 -14.58
N ARG A 15 -4.73 -16.85 -14.79
CA ARG A 15 -4.48 -15.57 -14.11
C ARG A 15 -5.71 -15.07 -13.33
N ASN A 16 -6.90 -15.53 -13.66
CA ASN A 16 -8.16 -15.07 -13.07
C ASN A 16 -8.47 -15.87 -11.80
N PHE A 17 -8.26 -15.24 -10.64
CA PHE A 17 -8.49 -15.80 -9.30
C PHE A 17 -9.32 -14.83 -8.45
N PHE A 18 -10.30 -14.16 -9.04
CA PHE A 18 -11.13 -13.21 -8.33
C PHE A 18 -12.05 -13.86 -7.29
N ASN A 19 -12.37 -13.11 -6.23
CA ASN A 19 -13.28 -13.53 -5.15
C ASN A 19 -12.87 -14.84 -4.44
N ILE A 20 -11.58 -15.17 -4.39
CA ILE A 20 -11.12 -16.35 -3.64
C ILE A 20 -10.74 -15.97 -2.21
N ASP A 21 -10.81 -16.94 -1.32
CA ASP A 21 -10.32 -16.81 0.03
C ASP A 21 -8.90 -17.38 0.16
N LEU A 22 -7.97 -16.48 0.51
CA LEU A 22 -6.56 -16.73 0.81
C LEU A 22 -6.20 -16.18 2.19
N SER A 23 -7.17 -16.09 3.10
CA SER A 23 -6.94 -15.62 4.47
C SER A 23 -5.88 -16.48 5.16
N ASN A 24 -4.92 -15.82 5.82
CA ASN A 24 -3.78 -16.46 6.50
C ASN A 24 -2.86 -17.30 5.58
N ALA A 25 -3.00 -17.19 4.25
CA ALA A 25 -2.22 -17.97 3.29
C ALA A 25 -0.72 -17.66 3.40
N GLN A 26 0.12 -18.69 3.30
CA GLN A 26 1.58 -18.56 3.27
C GLN A 26 2.05 -18.46 1.81
N LEU A 27 2.22 -17.23 1.33
CA LEU A 27 2.57 -16.86 -0.06
C LEU A 27 3.90 -16.11 -0.13
N ARG A 28 4.79 -16.39 0.82
CA ARG A 28 6.11 -15.75 0.86
C ARG A 28 6.92 -16.07 -0.38
N SER A 29 7.52 -15.04 -0.98
CA SER A 29 8.42 -15.13 -2.14
C SER A 29 7.81 -15.79 -3.39
N VAL A 30 6.49 -15.94 -3.46
CA VAL A 30 5.83 -16.47 -4.66
C VAL A 30 5.91 -15.52 -5.83
N VAL A 31 5.85 -16.05 -7.05
CA VAL A 31 5.77 -15.26 -8.28
C VAL A 31 4.36 -15.35 -8.84
N LEU A 32 3.64 -14.22 -8.80
CA LEU A 32 2.23 -14.08 -9.20
C LEU A 32 2.03 -12.82 -10.07
N ILE A 33 2.92 -12.60 -11.03
CA ILE A 33 2.89 -11.44 -11.94
C ILE A 33 1.58 -11.43 -12.72
N GLY A 34 0.91 -10.28 -12.74
CA GLY A 34 -0.33 -10.08 -13.49
C GLY A 34 -1.52 -10.94 -13.01
N ILE A 35 -1.45 -11.49 -11.79
CA ILE A 35 -2.57 -12.25 -11.23
C ILE A 35 -3.77 -11.34 -10.98
N ASP A 36 -4.96 -11.82 -11.25
CA ASP A 36 -6.23 -11.16 -10.94
C ASP A 36 -6.82 -11.74 -9.64
N LEU A 37 -6.70 -10.96 -8.57
CA LEU A 37 -7.20 -11.26 -7.22
C LEU A 37 -8.29 -10.26 -6.80
N ARG A 38 -9.03 -9.69 -7.76
CA ARG A 38 -10.11 -8.73 -7.46
C ARG A 38 -11.12 -9.31 -6.48
N GLY A 39 -11.49 -8.51 -5.47
CA GLY A 39 -12.48 -8.90 -4.47
C GLY A 39 -12.07 -10.08 -3.58
N SER A 40 -10.84 -10.57 -3.69
CA SER A 40 -10.37 -11.71 -2.89
C SER A 40 -10.07 -11.30 -1.45
N THR A 41 -10.13 -12.27 -0.55
CA THR A 41 -9.80 -12.11 0.86
C THR A 41 -8.37 -12.62 1.12
N LEU A 42 -7.48 -11.72 1.53
CA LEU A 42 -6.06 -11.99 1.83
C LEU A 42 -5.68 -11.51 3.25
N ASN A 43 -6.68 -11.29 4.11
CA ASN A 43 -6.41 -10.81 5.46
C ASN A 43 -5.42 -11.74 6.19
N LYS A 44 -4.42 -11.12 6.83
CA LYS A 44 -3.32 -11.82 7.54
C LYS A 44 -2.49 -12.76 6.67
N ALA A 45 -2.60 -12.73 5.34
CA ALA A 45 -1.74 -13.52 4.47
C ALA A 45 -0.28 -13.03 4.56
N ASP A 46 0.68 -13.94 4.43
CA ASP A 46 2.11 -13.59 4.27
C ASP A 46 2.49 -13.60 2.78
N LEU A 47 2.57 -12.41 2.20
CA LEU A 47 3.05 -12.11 0.85
C LEU A 47 4.43 -11.45 0.86
N SER A 48 5.18 -11.59 1.96
CA SER A 48 6.51 -10.97 2.07
C SER A 48 7.43 -11.44 0.94
N SER A 49 8.12 -10.49 0.34
CA SER A 49 9.00 -10.70 -0.83
C SER A 49 8.30 -11.31 -2.06
N ALA A 50 6.99 -11.38 -2.10
CA ALA A 50 6.25 -11.89 -3.27
C ALA A 50 6.42 -10.96 -4.48
N ASN A 51 6.39 -11.52 -5.68
CA ASN A 51 6.38 -10.78 -6.93
C ASN A 51 4.93 -10.68 -7.45
N LEU A 52 4.33 -9.53 -7.23
CA LEU A 52 2.97 -9.17 -7.61
C LEU A 52 2.96 -8.00 -8.64
N ILE A 53 4.02 -7.90 -9.45
CA ILE A 53 4.09 -6.88 -10.50
C ILE A 53 2.84 -6.96 -11.37
N GLU A 54 2.18 -5.80 -11.60
CA GLU A 54 0.96 -5.69 -12.40
C GLU A 54 -0.24 -6.52 -11.92
N ALA A 55 -0.20 -7.04 -10.68
CA ALA A 55 -1.34 -7.75 -10.09
C ALA A 55 -2.56 -6.84 -9.92
N ASN A 56 -3.75 -7.39 -10.11
CA ASN A 56 -5.01 -6.68 -9.88
C ASN A 56 -5.64 -7.14 -8.55
N LEU A 57 -5.60 -6.26 -7.55
CA LEU A 57 -6.14 -6.45 -6.22
C LEU A 57 -7.28 -5.47 -5.91
N THR A 58 -7.96 -4.99 -6.97
CA THR A 58 -9.08 -4.04 -6.83
C THR A 58 -10.15 -4.63 -5.91
N GLY A 59 -10.55 -3.86 -4.88
CA GLY A 59 -11.57 -4.25 -3.92
C GLY A 59 -11.19 -5.44 -3.02
N ALA A 60 -9.93 -5.89 -3.02
CA ALA A 60 -9.50 -7.00 -2.16
C ALA A 60 -9.43 -6.59 -0.69
N ASN A 61 -9.66 -7.56 0.20
CA ASN A 61 -9.44 -7.42 1.63
C ASN A 61 -8.01 -7.87 1.98
N LEU A 62 -7.14 -6.91 2.31
CA LEU A 62 -5.73 -7.09 2.66
C LEU A 62 -5.43 -6.65 4.11
N ILE A 63 -6.44 -6.65 4.98
CA ILE A 63 -6.29 -6.24 6.37
C ILE A 63 -5.20 -7.07 7.06
N GLU A 64 -4.24 -6.40 7.73
CA GLU A 64 -3.11 -7.05 8.43
C GLU A 64 -2.20 -7.91 7.52
N THR A 65 -2.29 -7.81 6.20
CA THR A 65 -1.46 -8.58 5.25
C THR A 65 0.01 -8.15 5.35
N ASN A 66 0.92 -9.11 5.32
CA ASN A 66 2.36 -8.85 5.25
C ASN A 66 2.84 -8.81 3.79
N LEU A 67 3.13 -7.60 3.28
CA LEU A 67 3.69 -7.32 1.95
C LEU A 67 5.12 -6.77 2.04
N ARG A 68 5.82 -7.03 3.15
CA ARG A 68 7.19 -6.54 3.35
C ARG A 68 8.11 -6.97 2.22
N GLY A 69 8.81 -5.99 1.60
CA GLY A 69 9.76 -6.24 0.53
C GLY A 69 9.14 -6.78 -0.76
N ALA A 70 7.81 -6.80 -0.89
CA ALA A 70 7.14 -7.28 -2.08
C ALA A 70 7.41 -6.38 -3.30
N LEU A 71 7.42 -6.97 -4.49
CA LEU A 71 7.50 -6.29 -5.76
C LEU A 71 6.08 -6.03 -6.27
N LEU A 72 5.64 -4.78 -6.16
CA LEU A 72 4.26 -4.34 -6.41
C LEU A 72 4.16 -3.33 -7.57
N ARG A 73 5.23 -3.21 -8.39
CA ARG A 73 5.26 -2.23 -9.47
C ARG A 73 4.05 -2.39 -10.39
N GLY A 74 3.28 -1.30 -10.56
CA GLY A 74 2.09 -1.28 -11.39
C GLY A 74 0.89 -2.06 -10.84
N ALA A 75 0.96 -2.61 -9.63
CA ALA A 75 -0.16 -3.31 -9.01
C ALA A 75 -1.32 -2.36 -8.73
N ASN A 76 -2.55 -2.87 -8.85
CA ASN A 76 -3.76 -2.11 -8.65
C ASN A 76 -4.48 -2.51 -7.34
N PHE A 77 -4.44 -1.64 -6.34
CA PHE A 77 -5.12 -1.75 -5.05
C PHE A 77 -6.32 -0.78 -4.94
N SER A 78 -6.88 -0.34 -6.06
CA SER A 78 -8.02 0.58 -6.02
C SER A 78 -9.18 -0.04 -5.24
N ASP A 79 -9.82 0.76 -4.36
CA ASP A 79 -10.93 0.34 -3.51
C ASP A 79 -10.61 -0.81 -2.52
N ALA A 80 -9.35 -1.23 -2.39
CA ALA A 80 -8.95 -2.30 -1.48
C ALA A 80 -8.85 -1.80 -0.02
N ASP A 81 -8.99 -2.71 0.93
CA ASP A 81 -8.71 -2.47 2.34
C ASP A 81 -7.34 -3.05 2.73
N LEU A 82 -6.36 -2.16 2.92
CA LEU A 82 -5.02 -2.48 3.38
C LEU A 82 -4.77 -1.99 4.83
N SER A 83 -5.84 -1.75 5.59
CA SER A 83 -5.66 -1.29 6.97
C SER A 83 -4.79 -2.27 7.76
N TRP A 84 -3.84 -1.71 8.54
CA TRP A 84 -2.85 -2.47 9.31
C TRP A 84 -1.86 -3.30 8.47
N ALA A 85 -1.88 -3.22 7.15
CA ALA A 85 -0.96 -3.97 6.30
C ALA A 85 0.49 -3.47 6.45
N ASN A 86 1.44 -4.38 6.27
CA ASN A 86 2.87 -4.09 6.31
C ASN A 86 3.46 -4.06 4.88
N LEU A 87 3.72 -2.87 4.33
CA LEU A 87 4.37 -2.66 3.04
C LEU A 87 5.80 -2.12 3.19
N THR A 88 6.45 -2.34 4.34
CA THR A 88 7.83 -1.87 4.56
C THR A 88 8.77 -2.39 3.49
N TRP A 89 9.60 -1.47 2.92
CA TRP A 89 10.60 -1.79 1.90
C TRP A 89 10.02 -2.37 0.60
N SER A 90 8.71 -2.28 0.37
CA SER A 90 8.10 -2.72 -0.91
C SER A 90 8.53 -1.82 -2.07
N ASN A 91 8.53 -2.39 -3.28
CA ASN A 91 8.60 -1.59 -4.50
C ASN A 91 7.18 -1.43 -5.07
N SER A 92 6.53 -0.35 -4.69
CA SER A 92 5.17 0.02 -5.10
C SER A 92 5.17 1.17 -6.11
N SER A 93 6.22 1.28 -6.94
CA SER A 93 6.26 2.30 -7.99
C SER A 93 5.14 2.09 -9.01
N ASN A 94 4.53 3.18 -9.47
CA ASN A 94 3.41 3.17 -10.44
C ASN A 94 2.17 2.37 -9.97
N SER A 95 2.07 2.00 -8.70
CA SER A 95 0.90 1.29 -8.19
C SER A 95 -0.26 2.24 -7.91
N LYS A 96 -1.49 1.69 -7.93
CA LYS A 96 -2.72 2.44 -7.71
C LYS A 96 -3.30 2.07 -6.35
N PHE A 97 -3.42 3.06 -5.47
CA PHE A 97 -4.12 3.00 -4.18
C PHE A 97 -5.37 3.91 -4.19
N ILE A 98 -6.01 4.04 -5.37
CA ILE A 98 -7.13 4.96 -5.57
C ILE A 98 -8.29 4.52 -4.68
N ARG A 99 -8.77 5.42 -3.80
CA ARG A 99 -9.83 5.19 -2.82
C ARG A 99 -9.58 4.02 -1.84
N ALA A 100 -8.34 3.52 -1.76
CA ALA A 100 -7.99 2.46 -0.82
C ALA A 100 -8.09 2.93 0.64
N ASN A 101 -8.42 2.01 1.54
CA ASN A 101 -8.26 2.21 2.97
C ASN A 101 -6.85 1.78 3.38
N LEU A 102 -6.03 2.76 3.74
CA LEU A 102 -4.64 2.60 4.15
C LEU A 102 -4.45 2.98 5.63
N SER A 103 -5.53 2.95 6.43
CA SER A 103 -5.45 3.31 7.84
C SER A 103 -4.44 2.45 8.57
N VAL A 104 -3.50 3.09 9.27
CA VAL A 104 -2.44 2.42 10.04
C VAL A 104 -1.51 1.53 9.20
N THR A 105 -1.53 1.66 7.87
CA THR A 105 -0.63 0.92 6.97
C THR A 105 0.81 1.39 7.12
N ASN A 106 1.76 0.45 7.13
CA ASN A 106 3.18 0.77 7.25
C ASN A 106 3.90 0.69 5.89
N PHE A 107 4.27 1.85 5.33
CA PHE A 107 5.05 2.00 4.10
C PHE A 107 6.52 2.35 4.35
N SER A 108 7.04 2.28 5.60
CA SER A 108 8.40 2.75 5.90
C SER A 108 9.43 2.20 4.92
N GLY A 109 10.23 3.10 4.34
CA GLY A 109 11.26 2.78 3.36
C GLY A 109 10.77 2.29 1.99
N ALA A 110 9.46 2.26 1.74
CA ALA A 110 8.92 1.83 0.46
C ALA A 110 9.28 2.78 -0.68
N ASN A 111 9.36 2.25 -1.89
CA ASN A 111 9.45 3.02 -3.12
C ASN A 111 8.02 3.26 -3.67
N LEU A 112 7.58 4.52 -3.61
CA LEU A 112 6.25 4.97 -4.03
C LEU A 112 6.30 5.92 -5.23
N ILE A 113 7.39 5.86 -6.01
CA ILE A 113 7.54 6.71 -7.22
C ILE A 113 6.31 6.53 -8.12
N GLU A 114 5.68 7.67 -8.48
CA GLU A 114 4.52 7.70 -9.37
C GLU A 114 3.30 6.87 -8.89
N ALA A 115 3.24 6.51 -7.61
CA ALA A 115 2.08 5.85 -7.04
C ALA A 115 0.89 6.82 -6.92
N ASP A 116 -0.34 6.33 -7.11
CA ASP A 116 -1.56 7.13 -7.06
C ASP A 116 -2.40 6.81 -5.81
N PHE A 117 -2.48 7.79 -4.89
CA PHE A 117 -3.28 7.74 -3.67
C PHE A 117 -4.56 8.58 -3.77
N THR A 118 -5.04 8.86 -4.98
CA THR A 118 -6.24 9.70 -5.18
C THR A 118 -7.42 9.16 -4.36
N GLY A 119 -7.98 10.00 -3.48
CA GLY A 119 -9.13 9.65 -2.66
C GLY A 119 -8.88 8.63 -1.55
N ALA A 120 -7.64 8.23 -1.29
CA ALA A 120 -7.31 7.26 -0.25
C ALA A 120 -7.56 7.78 1.17
N ILE A 121 -7.71 6.86 2.12
CA ILE A 121 -7.74 7.11 3.56
C ILE A 121 -6.38 6.71 4.12
N MET A 122 -5.63 7.65 4.70
CA MET A 122 -4.26 7.40 5.19
C MET A 122 -4.11 7.67 6.70
N LYS A 123 -5.20 7.64 7.46
CA LYS A 123 -5.18 7.92 8.89
C LYS A 123 -4.19 7.00 9.62
N GLY A 124 -3.22 7.58 10.33
CA GLY A 124 -2.23 6.83 11.12
C GLY A 124 -1.27 5.99 10.30
N SER A 125 -1.18 6.20 8.98
CA SER A 125 -0.22 5.46 8.16
C SER A 125 1.21 5.98 8.35
N ASN A 126 2.20 5.14 8.07
CA ASN A 126 3.62 5.45 8.25
C ASN A 126 4.34 5.48 6.90
N LEU A 127 4.73 6.69 6.45
CA LEU A 127 5.51 6.90 5.22
C LEU A 127 6.98 7.23 5.49
N ARG A 128 7.49 6.97 6.69
CA ARG A 128 8.86 7.31 7.05
C ARG A 128 9.88 6.80 6.02
N GLY A 129 10.73 7.70 5.51
CA GLY A 129 11.81 7.36 4.60
C GLY A 129 11.39 6.91 3.21
N THR A 130 10.11 7.05 2.83
CA THR A 130 9.62 6.68 1.50
C THR A 130 10.16 7.61 0.41
N ASN A 131 10.21 7.10 -0.82
CA ASN A 131 10.46 7.92 -2.01
C ASN A 131 9.12 8.28 -2.68
N LEU A 132 8.81 9.59 -2.68
CA LEU A 132 7.53 10.13 -3.13
C LEU A 132 7.63 10.91 -4.46
N ARG A 133 8.65 10.65 -5.28
CA ARG A 133 8.79 11.34 -6.57
C ARG A 133 7.59 11.07 -7.47
N GLY A 134 6.89 12.13 -7.85
CA GLY A 134 5.72 12.05 -8.75
C GLY A 134 4.50 11.37 -8.14
N THR A 135 4.49 11.09 -6.85
CA THR A 135 3.35 10.49 -6.14
C THR A 135 2.15 11.44 -6.14
N ILE A 136 0.96 10.91 -6.41
CA ILE A 136 -0.29 11.66 -6.50
C ILE A 136 -1.09 11.51 -5.20
N PHE A 137 -1.37 12.62 -4.51
CA PHE A 137 -2.18 12.66 -3.28
C PHE A 137 -3.49 13.47 -3.47
N LYS A 138 -4.05 13.46 -4.68
CA LYS A 138 -5.24 14.25 -4.98
C LYS A 138 -6.46 13.77 -4.19
N ASN A 139 -7.25 14.72 -3.64
CA ASN A 139 -8.52 14.43 -2.95
C ASN A 139 -8.40 13.36 -1.85
N LEU A 140 -7.30 13.32 -1.11
CA LEU A 140 -7.19 12.44 0.06
C LEU A 140 -8.39 12.65 0.98
N ARG A 141 -8.98 11.56 1.46
CA ARG A 141 -10.08 11.64 2.44
C ARG A 141 -9.56 12.04 3.82
N THR A 142 -8.35 11.60 4.18
CA THR A 142 -7.63 12.05 5.37
C THR A 142 -6.16 11.60 5.32
N CYS A 143 -5.27 12.38 5.91
CA CYS A 143 -3.92 12.00 6.31
C CYS A 143 -3.64 12.40 7.77
N ALA A 144 -4.69 12.42 8.60
CA ALA A 144 -4.53 12.66 10.04
C ALA A 144 -3.64 11.57 10.66
N ASP A 145 -2.85 11.95 11.66
CA ASP A 145 -1.97 11.05 12.40
C ASP A 145 -0.91 10.32 11.54
N THR A 146 -0.66 10.79 10.30
CA THR A 146 0.28 10.17 9.36
C THR A 146 1.72 10.59 9.65
N GLU A 147 2.66 9.66 9.57
CA GLU A 147 4.09 9.88 9.79
C GLU A 147 4.83 10.11 8.47
N PHE A 148 5.50 11.27 8.33
CA PHE A 148 6.22 11.68 7.11
C PHE A 148 7.72 11.89 7.32
N THR A 149 8.29 11.53 8.48
CA THR A 149 9.72 11.77 8.75
C THR A 149 10.61 11.19 7.66
N GLY A 150 11.48 12.05 7.10
CA GLY A 150 12.50 11.62 6.14
C GLY A 150 11.95 11.18 4.78
N VAL A 151 10.72 11.56 4.41
CA VAL A 151 10.21 11.37 3.04
C VAL A 151 11.12 12.11 2.05
N ARG A 152 11.34 11.51 0.89
CA ARG A 152 12.24 12.00 -0.14
C ARG A 152 11.49 12.36 -1.41
N ASN A 153 11.99 13.40 -2.13
CA ASN A 153 11.48 13.80 -3.44
C ASN A 153 9.99 14.20 -3.46
N LEU A 154 9.46 14.67 -2.33
CA LEU A 154 8.14 15.28 -2.26
C LEU A 154 8.24 16.70 -2.82
N ASP A 155 7.49 17.00 -3.89
CA ASP A 155 7.47 18.35 -4.46
C ASP A 155 6.75 19.36 -3.53
N ASP A 156 7.11 20.64 -3.66
CA ASP A 156 6.62 21.68 -2.75
C ASP A 156 5.10 21.88 -2.85
N ARG A 157 4.52 21.72 -4.04
CA ARG A 157 3.06 21.88 -4.23
C ARG A 157 2.30 20.79 -3.48
N THR A 158 2.75 19.56 -3.62
CA THR A 158 2.19 18.40 -2.90
C THR A 158 2.41 18.54 -1.40
N ARG A 159 3.59 19.00 -0.97
CA ARG A 159 3.87 19.28 0.45
C ARG A 159 2.90 20.30 1.02
N LEU A 160 2.69 21.43 0.34
CA LEU A 160 1.75 22.46 0.78
C LEU A 160 0.32 21.90 0.91
N TYR A 161 -0.13 21.13 -0.08
CA TYR A 161 -1.44 20.45 -0.01
C TYR A 161 -1.55 19.54 1.21
N LEU A 162 -0.56 18.69 1.45
CA LEU A 162 -0.55 17.78 2.62
C LEU A 162 -0.53 18.56 3.93
N CYS A 163 0.23 19.68 4.00
CA CYS A 163 0.25 20.55 5.18
C CYS A 163 -1.11 21.18 5.50
N MET A 164 -1.96 21.41 4.50
CA MET A 164 -3.31 21.93 4.70
C MET A 164 -4.27 20.92 5.36
N ILE A 165 -4.05 19.64 5.10
CA ILE A 165 -4.96 18.57 5.55
C ILE A 165 -4.37 17.66 6.63
N ALA A 166 -3.06 17.73 6.87
CA ALA A 166 -2.41 16.95 7.92
C ALA A 166 -2.76 17.48 9.31
N SER A 167 -2.98 16.58 10.24
CA SER A 167 -3.28 16.89 11.65
C SER A 167 -2.92 15.70 12.53
N GLY A 168 -2.83 15.95 13.83
CA GLY A 168 -2.69 14.91 14.83
C GLY A 168 -1.29 14.29 14.94
N THR A 169 -1.21 13.23 15.73
CA THR A 169 0.04 12.61 16.15
C THR A 169 0.03 11.12 15.84
N HIS A 170 1.07 10.65 15.15
CA HIS A 170 1.16 9.25 14.75
C HIS A 170 1.09 8.29 15.95
N PRO A 171 0.26 7.24 15.92
CA PRO A 171 -0.08 6.44 17.11
C PRO A 171 1.12 5.72 17.73
N PHE A 172 2.11 5.33 16.91
CA PHE A 172 3.29 4.58 17.38
C PHE A 172 4.54 5.46 17.58
N THR A 173 4.87 6.33 16.62
CA THR A 173 6.09 7.17 16.72
C THR A 173 5.91 8.38 17.61
N LYS A 174 4.66 8.78 17.90
CA LYS A 174 4.29 9.98 18.66
C LYS A 174 4.74 11.30 18.02
N ASN A 175 5.11 11.26 16.74
CA ASN A 175 5.48 12.47 15.98
C ASN A 175 4.23 13.18 15.46
N ASP A 176 4.23 14.51 15.48
CA ASP A 176 3.19 15.33 14.87
C ASP A 176 3.27 15.28 13.33
N SER A 177 2.14 15.05 12.67
CA SER A 177 2.07 14.89 11.21
C SER A 177 2.55 16.14 10.45
N ARG A 178 2.18 17.33 10.91
CA ARG A 178 2.58 18.61 10.27
C ARG A 178 4.08 18.87 10.48
N GLN A 179 4.60 18.58 11.69
CA GLN A 179 6.00 18.75 12.01
C GLN A 179 6.87 17.83 11.13
N THR A 180 6.46 16.57 10.92
CA THR A 180 7.22 15.61 10.11
C THR A 180 7.21 15.94 8.61
N LEU A 181 6.21 16.69 8.14
CA LEU A 181 6.16 17.27 6.79
C LEU A 181 7.04 18.53 6.63
N GLY A 182 7.47 19.14 7.74
CA GLY A 182 8.16 20.43 7.71
C GLY A 182 7.21 21.58 7.37
N CYS A 183 5.95 21.52 7.80
CA CYS A 183 5.00 22.61 7.61
C CYS A 183 5.43 23.82 8.44
N SER A 184 5.49 24.99 7.80
CA SER A 184 5.62 26.26 8.53
C SER A 184 4.38 26.46 9.41
N ILE A 185 4.61 26.93 10.63
CA ILE A 185 3.54 27.24 11.61
C ILE A 185 2.68 28.37 11.10
#